data_57648af931713dda7c17b774336d70b7
#
_entry.id   57648af931713dda7c17b774336d70b7
#
_cell.length_a   1.000
_cell.length_b   1.000
_cell.length_c   1.000
_cell.angle_alpha   90.00
_cell.angle_beta   90.00
_cell.angle_gamma   90.00
#
_symmetry.space_group_name_H-M   'P 1'
#
loop_
_entity.id
_entity.type
_entity.pdbx_description
1 polymer ?
#
loop_
_entity_poly.entity_id
_entity_poly.type
_entity_poly.pdbx_seq_one_letter_code
_entity_poly.pdbx_strand_id
1 'polypeptide(L)'
;MPQKHEFRNVAIIAHVDHGKTTLVDAMLEQSGVFSEHQEVAERVMDSGDLEREKGITILAKNTAVHRPGQAKDGGDLILNIIDTPGHADFGGEVERGLSMVDGVILLVDASEGPLPQTRFVLRKALEACLPVIIVVNKTDRPDARIPEVVAECQDLLLDLAADLSDEKAIAAAEALLDLSLIHI
;
A
#
# COMPACT_ATOMS: atom_id res chain seq x y z
N MET A 1 22.65 14.46 -22.20
CA MET A 1 21.59 15.15 -21.43
C MET A 1 21.44 14.42 -20.13
N PRO A 2 21.28 15.09 -18.97
CA PRO A 2 21.05 14.36 -17.73
C PRO A 2 19.76 13.54 -17.87
N GLN A 3 19.80 12.26 -17.48
CA GLN A 3 18.61 11.41 -17.40
C GLN A 3 17.64 12.07 -16.43
N LYS A 4 16.42 12.33 -16.88
CA LYS A 4 15.35 12.82 -16.02
C LYS A 4 14.77 11.62 -15.31
N HIS A 5 14.72 11.67 -13.99
CA HIS A 5 14.06 10.69 -13.15
C HIS A 5 12.80 11.32 -12.55
N GLU A 6 11.69 10.61 -12.66
CA GLU A 6 10.45 10.93 -11.95
C GLU A 6 10.39 10.08 -10.67
N PHE A 7 10.23 10.73 -9.53
CA PHE A 7 10.12 10.05 -8.24
C PHE A 7 8.68 10.02 -7.77
N ARG A 8 8.24 8.89 -7.23
CA ARG A 8 6.98 8.73 -6.52
C ARG A 8 7.23 7.99 -5.22
N ASN A 9 6.73 8.53 -4.13
CA ASN A 9 6.80 7.94 -2.82
C ASN A 9 5.42 7.34 -2.51
N VAL A 10 5.37 6.05 -2.24
CA VAL A 10 4.12 5.32 -2.04
C VAL A 10 4.18 4.55 -0.73
N ALA A 11 3.20 4.76 0.15
CA ALA A 11 3.05 3.92 1.34
C ALA A 11 2.21 2.69 1.00
N ILE A 12 2.64 1.52 1.48
CA ILE A 12 1.81 0.31 1.45
C ILE A 12 1.26 0.06 2.85
N ILE A 13 -0.05 0.02 2.95
CA ILE A 13 -0.79 -0.19 4.17
C ILE A 13 -1.60 -1.47 4.04
N ALA A 14 -1.53 -2.31 5.05
CA ALA A 14 -2.28 -3.55 5.11
C ALA A 14 -2.51 -3.95 6.56
N HIS A 15 -3.57 -4.71 6.82
CA HIS A 15 -3.69 -5.43 8.07
C HIS A 15 -2.65 -6.57 8.13
N VAL A 16 -2.38 -7.05 9.34
CA VAL A 16 -1.52 -8.24 9.55
C VAL A 16 -2.05 -9.38 8.69
N ASP A 17 -1.17 -10.15 8.08
CA ASP A 17 -1.47 -11.29 7.22
C ASP A 17 -2.22 -11.00 5.90
N HIS A 18 -2.53 -9.75 5.55
CA HIS A 18 -3.10 -9.40 4.24
C HIS A 18 -2.11 -9.54 3.07
N GLY A 19 -0.85 -9.90 3.33
CA GLY A 19 0.17 -10.19 2.33
C GLY A 19 1.03 -9.01 1.91
N LYS A 20 1.15 -7.97 2.77
CA LYS A 20 1.96 -6.77 2.50
C LYS A 20 3.41 -7.11 2.17
N THR A 21 4.08 -7.87 3.03
CA THR A 21 5.49 -8.26 2.83
C THR A 21 5.66 -9.07 1.55
N THR A 22 4.75 -10.01 1.28
CA THR A 22 4.76 -10.82 0.06
C THR A 22 4.63 -9.97 -1.21
N LEU A 23 3.74 -8.96 -1.18
CA LEU A 23 3.59 -8.02 -2.31
C LEU A 23 4.87 -7.23 -2.54
N VAL A 24 5.47 -6.68 -1.47
CA VAL A 24 6.71 -5.90 -1.57
C VAL A 24 7.87 -6.76 -2.09
N ASP A 25 8.01 -7.98 -1.59
CA ASP A 25 9.03 -8.93 -2.05
C ASP A 25 8.86 -9.24 -3.55
N ALA A 26 7.63 -9.50 -4.01
CA ALA A 26 7.33 -9.74 -5.42
C ALA A 26 7.62 -8.51 -6.31
N MET A 27 7.34 -7.31 -5.82
CA MET A 27 7.67 -6.06 -6.53
C MET A 27 9.19 -5.88 -6.67
N LEU A 28 9.95 -6.20 -5.62
CA LEU A 28 11.41 -6.14 -5.63
C LEU A 28 12.02 -7.17 -6.58
N GLU A 29 11.52 -8.40 -6.57
CA GLU A 29 11.96 -9.46 -7.46
C GLU A 29 11.75 -9.08 -8.92
N GLN A 30 10.54 -8.61 -9.27
CA GLN A 30 10.20 -8.20 -10.64
C GLN A 30 10.92 -6.93 -11.10
N SER A 31 11.40 -6.10 -10.18
CA SER A 31 12.14 -4.88 -10.53
C SER A 31 13.60 -5.12 -10.91
N GLY A 32 14.10 -6.37 -10.74
CA GLY A 32 15.48 -6.72 -11.03
C GLY A 32 16.51 -6.14 -10.04
N VAL A 33 16.05 -5.73 -8.86
CA VAL A 33 16.93 -5.24 -7.77
C VAL A 33 17.86 -6.37 -7.28
N PHE A 34 17.40 -7.62 -7.39
CA PHE A 34 18.23 -8.80 -7.04
C PHE A 34 18.97 -9.30 -8.28
N SER A 35 20.28 -9.56 -8.15
CA SER A 35 21.04 -10.22 -9.20
C SER A 35 20.63 -11.69 -9.32
N GLU A 36 20.70 -12.27 -10.53
CA GLU A 36 20.31 -13.65 -10.86
C GLU A 36 20.95 -14.76 -9.99
N HIS A 37 21.95 -14.41 -9.16
CA HIS A 37 22.69 -15.33 -8.29
C HIS A 37 22.53 -15.06 -6.80
N GLN A 38 21.66 -14.14 -6.40
CA GLN A 38 21.41 -13.84 -5.00
C GLN A 38 20.24 -14.70 -4.52
N GLU A 39 20.48 -15.65 -3.61
CA GLU A 39 19.39 -16.31 -2.88
C GLU A 39 18.61 -15.23 -2.13
N VAL A 40 17.40 -14.94 -2.62
CA VAL A 40 16.50 -13.98 -1.98
C VAL A 40 15.97 -14.66 -0.73
N ALA A 41 16.39 -14.19 0.43
CA ALA A 41 15.78 -14.63 1.68
C ALA A 41 14.31 -14.22 1.67
N GLU A 42 13.42 -15.15 1.95
CA GLU A 42 12.01 -14.81 2.17
C GLU A 42 11.89 -13.66 3.16
N ARG A 43 10.97 -12.70 2.87
CA ARG A 43 10.72 -11.52 3.72
C ARG A 43 11.93 -10.58 3.83
N VAL A 44 12.44 -10.16 2.67
CA VAL A 44 13.61 -9.26 2.57
C VAL A 44 13.42 -7.99 3.41
N MET A 45 12.20 -7.47 3.47
CA MET A 45 11.88 -6.26 4.23
C MET A 45 11.79 -6.50 5.75
N ASP A 46 11.45 -7.70 6.21
CA ASP A 46 11.37 -8.04 7.63
C ASP A 46 12.73 -8.58 8.13
N SER A 47 13.73 -7.72 8.21
CA SER A 47 15.11 -8.11 8.55
C SER A 47 15.41 -8.18 10.06
N GLY A 48 14.52 -7.68 10.91
CA GLY A 48 14.65 -7.72 12.36
C GLY A 48 14.31 -9.12 12.92
N ASP A 49 15.08 -9.60 13.91
CA ASP A 49 14.82 -10.91 14.54
C ASP A 49 13.41 -11.00 15.12
N LEU A 50 12.90 -9.91 15.72
CA LEU A 50 11.57 -9.82 16.28
C LEU A 50 10.48 -9.80 15.20
N GLU A 51 10.73 -9.13 14.08
CA GLU A 51 9.83 -9.09 12.91
C GLU A 51 9.68 -10.47 12.29
N ARG A 52 10.79 -11.21 12.15
CA ARG A 52 10.81 -12.59 11.65
C ARG A 52 10.10 -13.56 12.59
N GLU A 53 10.32 -13.42 13.90
CA GLU A 53 9.67 -14.27 14.91
C GLU A 53 8.18 -14.04 14.98
N LYS A 54 7.75 -12.78 14.95
CA LYS A 54 6.32 -12.39 15.08
C LYS A 54 5.56 -12.39 13.76
N GLY A 55 6.28 -12.39 12.63
CA GLY A 55 5.66 -12.34 11.31
C GLY A 55 5.04 -10.99 10.96
N ILE A 56 5.42 -9.90 11.63
CA ILE A 56 4.86 -8.56 11.44
C ILE A 56 5.95 -7.53 11.17
N THR A 57 5.66 -6.51 10.38
CA THR A 57 6.52 -5.34 10.22
C THR A 57 6.39 -4.44 11.44
N ILE A 58 7.50 -4.12 12.08
CA ILE A 58 7.54 -3.25 13.27
C ILE A 58 8.04 -1.85 12.90
N LEU A 59 9.08 -1.77 12.06
CA LEU A 59 9.68 -0.51 11.65
C LEU A 59 9.35 -0.22 10.18
N ALA A 60 8.95 1.01 9.90
CA ALA A 60 8.80 1.48 8.52
C ALA A 60 10.12 1.38 7.77
N LYS A 61 10.10 0.77 6.60
CA LYS A 61 11.27 0.57 5.74
C LYS A 61 11.03 1.21 4.38
N ASN A 62 12.09 1.66 3.76
CA ASN A 62 12.03 2.27 2.44
C ASN A 62 12.82 1.42 1.45
N THR A 63 12.23 1.16 0.30
CA THR A 63 12.89 0.50 -0.83
C THR A 63 12.52 1.19 -2.13
N ALA A 64 13.40 1.11 -3.14
CA ALA A 64 13.19 1.75 -4.42
C ALA A 64 13.03 0.71 -5.54
N VAL A 65 11.98 0.85 -6.31
CA VAL A 65 11.72 0.08 -7.52
C VAL A 65 11.98 0.95 -8.75
N HIS A 66 12.87 0.53 -9.61
CA HIS A 66 13.22 1.24 -10.84
C HIS A 66 12.39 0.73 -12.00
N ARG A 67 11.78 1.65 -12.76
CA ARG A 67 10.99 1.38 -13.96
C ARG A 67 11.51 2.25 -15.12
N PRO A 68 12.46 1.73 -15.91
CA PRO A 68 13.02 2.47 -17.05
C PRO A 68 11.98 2.84 -18.09
N GLY A 69 12.00 4.09 -18.54
CA GLY A 69 11.13 4.56 -19.62
C GLY A 69 9.65 4.73 -19.25
N GLN A 70 9.26 4.63 -17.96
CA GLN A 70 7.86 4.69 -17.53
C GLN A 70 7.46 6.02 -16.87
N ALA A 71 8.35 7.01 -16.82
CA ALA A 71 7.99 8.36 -16.42
C ALA A 71 7.10 9.04 -17.48
N LYS A 72 6.30 10.02 -17.08
CA LYS A 72 5.37 10.73 -17.99
C LYS A 72 6.04 11.39 -19.17
N ASP A 73 7.30 11.77 -19.03
CA ASP A 73 8.13 12.38 -20.10
C ASP A 73 9.00 11.35 -20.86
N GLY A 74 8.78 10.05 -20.63
CA GLY A 74 9.56 8.96 -21.23
C GLY A 74 10.91 8.69 -20.55
N GLY A 75 11.20 9.36 -19.44
CA GLY A 75 12.36 9.08 -18.58
C GLY A 75 12.12 7.88 -17.65
N ASP A 76 12.99 7.71 -16.68
CA ASP A 76 12.89 6.63 -15.71
C ASP A 76 11.97 7.01 -14.54
N LEU A 77 11.10 6.09 -14.12
CA LEU A 77 10.28 6.21 -12.93
C LEU A 77 10.94 5.46 -11.78
N ILE A 78 11.10 6.14 -10.65
CA ILE A 78 11.58 5.55 -9.39
C ILE A 78 10.45 5.60 -8.39
N LEU A 79 9.97 4.41 -8.00
CA LEU A 79 8.96 4.24 -6.96
C LEU A 79 9.66 3.93 -5.63
N ASN A 80 9.62 4.88 -4.72
CA ASN A 80 10.03 4.63 -3.34
C ASN A 80 8.86 4.04 -2.58
N ILE A 81 8.98 2.79 -2.16
CA ILE A 81 7.97 2.08 -1.40
C ILE A 81 8.32 2.22 0.08
N ILE A 82 7.40 2.78 0.84
CA ILE A 82 7.48 2.89 2.29
C ILE A 82 6.59 1.81 2.87
N ASP A 83 7.21 0.77 3.42
CA ASP A 83 6.51 -0.29 4.13
C ASP A 83 6.17 0.20 5.53
N THR A 84 4.88 0.30 5.84
CA THR A 84 4.39 0.78 7.13
C THR A 84 3.90 -0.37 8.01
N PRO A 85 4.09 -0.28 9.35
CA PRO A 85 3.51 -1.25 10.27
C PRO A 85 1.99 -1.37 10.07
N GLY A 86 1.48 -2.61 10.07
CA GLY A 86 0.04 -2.89 9.91
C GLY A 86 -0.74 -2.88 11.23
N HIS A 87 -0.08 -2.71 12.38
CA HIS A 87 -0.70 -2.81 13.69
C HIS A 87 -1.09 -1.44 14.26
N ALA A 88 -2.27 -1.35 14.90
CA ALA A 88 -2.81 -0.10 15.45
C ALA A 88 -1.91 0.57 16.51
N ASP A 89 -1.08 -0.21 17.20
CA ASP A 89 -0.16 0.29 18.22
C ASP A 89 0.95 1.21 17.65
N PHE A 90 1.15 1.18 16.32
CA PHE A 90 2.14 1.99 15.61
C PHE A 90 1.55 3.22 14.90
N GLY A 91 0.43 3.75 15.39
CA GLY A 91 -0.27 4.89 14.76
C GLY A 91 0.62 6.09 14.46
N GLY A 92 1.58 6.41 15.33
CA GLY A 92 2.53 7.51 15.11
C GLY A 92 3.51 7.27 13.95
N GLU A 93 3.88 6.00 13.67
CA GLU A 93 4.72 5.66 12.53
C GLU A 93 3.93 5.67 11.23
N VAL A 94 2.67 5.27 11.27
CA VAL A 94 1.74 5.39 10.14
C VAL A 94 1.57 6.86 9.74
N GLU A 95 1.32 7.77 10.67
CA GLU A 95 1.19 9.21 10.39
C GLU A 95 2.48 9.81 9.80
N ARG A 96 3.65 9.43 10.32
CA ARG A 96 4.93 9.85 9.74
C ARG A 96 5.12 9.33 8.32
N GLY A 97 4.80 8.04 8.09
CA GLY A 97 4.87 7.44 6.76
C GLY A 97 3.99 8.19 5.77
N LEU A 98 2.74 8.48 6.15
CA LEU A 98 1.78 9.20 5.31
C LEU A 98 2.21 10.64 5.00
N SER A 99 2.92 11.33 5.90
CA SER A 99 3.38 12.69 5.66
C SER A 99 4.51 12.81 4.62
N MET A 100 5.11 11.69 4.21
CA MET A 100 6.26 11.65 3.30
C MET A 100 5.95 11.04 1.93
N VAL A 101 4.68 10.69 1.66
CA VAL A 101 4.31 9.99 0.43
C VAL A 101 3.41 10.81 -0.49
N ASP A 102 3.44 10.45 -1.77
CA ASP A 102 2.61 11.03 -2.83
C ASP A 102 1.29 10.26 -3.02
N GLY A 103 1.18 9.06 -2.43
CA GLY A 103 0.00 8.22 -2.52
C GLY A 103 0.09 6.96 -1.65
N VAL A 104 -1.01 6.24 -1.57
CA VAL A 104 -1.18 5.08 -0.69
C VAL A 104 -1.71 3.88 -1.48
N ILE A 105 -1.13 2.71 -1.25
CA ILE A 105 -1.68 1.43 -1.63
C ILE A 105 -2.27 0.79 -0.38
N LEU A 106 -3.58 0.57 -0.39
CA LEU A 106 -4.30 -0.14 0.66
C LEU A 106 -4.53 -1.58 0.21
N LEU A 107 -3.91 -2.54 0.90
CA LEU A 107 -4.03 -3.96 0.60
C LEU A 107 -5.09 -4.59 1.51
N VAL A 108 -6.07 -5.26 0.91
CA VAL A 108 -7.20 -5.91 1.59
C VAL A 108 -7.25 -7.38 1.18
N ASP A 109 -7.41 -8.29 2.13
CA ASP A 109 -7.60 -9.72 1.88
C ASP A 109 -9.00 -9.98 1.29
N ALA A 110 -9.07 -10.77 0.22
CA ALA A 110 -10.32 -11.08 -0.48
C ALA A 110 -11.31 -11.91 0.33
N SER A 111 -10.88 -12.55 1.41
CA SER A 111 -11.75 -13.34 2.29
C SER A 111 -12.20 -12.57 3.53
N GLU A 112 -11.32 -11.74 4.11
CA GLU A 112 -11.58 -11.01 5.35
C GLU A 112 -12.26 -9.66 5.12
N GLY A 113 -11.86 -8.97 4.06
CA GLY A 113 -12.34 -7.61 3.78
C GLY A 113 -11.62 -6.54 4.60
N PRO A 114 -12.13 -5.28 4.59
CA PRO A 114 -11.55 -4.18 5.33
C PRO A 114 -11.82 -4.33 6.83
N LEU A 115 -10.77 -4.37 7.64
CA LEU A 115 -10.83 -4.50 9.09
C LEU A 115 -10.87 -3.13 9.80
N PRO A 116 -11.24 -3.04 11.08
CA PRO A 116 -11.36 -1.75 11.79
C PRO A 116 -10.10 -0.88 11.75
N GLN A 117 -8.93 -1.50 11.75
CA GLN A 117 -7.64 -0.78 11.64
C GLN A 117 -7.46 -0.13 10.27
N THR A 118 -7.98 -0.76 9.21
CA THR A 118 -8.01 -0.22 7.86
C THR A 118 -8.75 1.12 7.82
N ARG A 119 -9.89 1.22 8.53
CA ARG A 119 -10.66 2.46 8.65
C ARG A 119 -9.82 3.62 9.19
N PHE A 120 -9.06 3.38 10.26
CA PHE A 120 -8.22 4.42 10.87
C PHE A 120 -7.17 4.95 9.89
N VAL A 121 -6.46 4.05 9.22
CA VAL A 121 -5.36 4.44 8.32
C VAL A 121 -5.90 5.10 7.05
N LEU A 122 -6.98 4.57 6.50
CA LEU A 122 -7.65 5.15 5.33
C LEU A 122 -8.16 6.56 5.63
N ARG A 123 -8.77 6.78 6.81
CA ARG A 123 -9.17 8.11 7.26
C ARG A 123 -7.99 9.08 7.28
N LYS A 124 -6.84 8.67 7.83
CA LYS A 124 -5.63 9.51 7.87
C LYS A 124 -5.08 9.84 6.50
N ALA A 125 -5.14 8.90 5.55
CA ALA A 125 -4.75 9.14 4.17
C ALA A 125 -5.69 10.16 3.49
N LEU A 126 -7.00 10.04 3.69
CA LEU A 126 -7.98 10.98 3.16
C LEU A 126 -7.86 12.38 3.79
N GLU A 127 -7.66 12.48 5.12
CA GLU A 127 -7.39 13.75 5.81
C GLU A 127 -6.13 14.44 5.25
N ALA A 128 -5.13 13.68 4.83
CA ALA A 128 -3.93 14.18 4.17
C ALA A 128 -4.11 14.44 2.66
N CYS A 129 -5.31 14.26 2.11
CA CYS A 129 -5.64 14.39 0.68
C CYS A 129 -4.74 13.52 -0.22
N LEU A 130 -4.31 12.36 0.27
CA LEU A 130 -3.49 11.43 -0.50
C LEU A 130 -4.36 10.58 -1.43
N PRO A 131 -3.97 10.41 -2.70
CA PRO A 131 -4.61 9.42 -3.55
C PRO A 131 -4.38 8.02 -2.99
N VAL A 132 -5.44 7.21 -2.98
CA VAL A 132 -5.40 5.83 -2.49
C VAL A 132 -5.72 4.87 -3.63
N ILE A 133 -5.02 3.76 -3.71
CA ILE A 133 -5.32 2.62 -4.58
C ILE A 133 -5.68 1.45 -3.67
N ILE A 134 -6.87 0.87 -3.84
CA ILE A 134 -7.26 -0.33 -3.11
C ILE A 134 -6.90 -1.55 -3.94
N VAL A 135 -6.16 -2.46 -3.33
CA VAL A 135 -5.71 -3.72 -3.92
C VAL A 135 -6.35 -4.87 -3.15
N VAL A 136 -7.19 -5.65 -3.82
CA VAL A 136 -7.78 -6.87 -3.25
C VAL A 136 -6.85 -8.03 -3.54
N ASN A 137 -6.27 -8.61 -2.49
CA ASN A 137 -5.25 -9.66 -2.54
C ASN A 137 -5.83 -11.03 -2.17
N LYS A 138 -5.10 -12.09 -2.50
CA LYS A 138 -5.45 -13.50 -2.24
C LYS A 138 -6.77 -13.92 -2.89
N THR A 139 -7.00 -13.43 -4.10
CA THR A 139 -8.21 -13.73 -4.89
C THR A 139 -8.29 -15.18 -5.37
N ASP A 140 -7.20 -15.91 -5.29
CA ASP A 140 -7.05 -17.34 -5.59
C ASP A 140 -7.55 -18.25 -4.48
N ARG A 141 -7.86 -17.72 -3.30
CA ARG A 141 -8.36 -18.52 -2.18
C ARG A 141 -9.78 -19.04 -2.44
N PRO A 142 -10.10 -20.27 -2.01
CA PRO A 142 -11.43 -20.84 -2.21
C PRO A 142 -12.54 -20.13 -1.40
N ASP A 143 -12.17 -19.39 -0.36
CA ASP A 143 -13.04 -18.57 0.48
C ASP A 143 -13.05 -17.07 0.09
N ALA A 144 -12.43 -16.70 -1.04
CA ALA A 144 -12.44 -15.34 -1.54
C ALA A 144 -13.86 -14.90 -1.95
N ARG A 145 -14.27 -13.72 -1.45
CA ARG A 145 -15.57 -13.10 -1.70
C ARG A 145 -15.39 -11.70 -2.32
N ILE A 146 -14.74 -11.68 -3.47
CA ILE A 146 -14.27 -10.46 -4.12
C ILE A 146 -15.36 -9.39 -4.29
N PRO A 147 -16.57 -9.69 -4.85
CA PRO A 147 -17.62 -8.68 -5.03
C PRO A 147 -18.06 -8.05 -3.70
N GLU A 148 -18.18 -8.86 -2.65
CA GLU A 148 -18.59 -8.41 -1.34
C GLU A 148 -17.51 -7.51 -0.70
N VAL A 149 -16.24 -7.91 -0.79
CA VAL A 149 -15.11 -7.13 -0.27
C VAL A 149 -14.97 -5.80 -1.00
N VAL A 150 -15.19 -5.78 -2.31
CA VAL A 150 -15.24 -4.55 -3.10
C VAL A 150 -16.33 -3.62 -2.60
N ALA A 151 -17.55 -4.15 -2.39
CA ALA A 151 -18.66 -3.37 -1.88
C ALA A 151 -18.38 -2.85 -0.45
N GLU A 152 -17.82 -3.69 0.43
CA GLU A 152 -17.42 -3.28 1.78
C GLU A 152 -16.36 -2.16 1.78
N CYS A 153 -15.42 -2.19 0.83
CA CYS A 153 -14.45 -1.10 0.67
C CYS A 153 -15.11 0.20 0.18
N GLN A 154 -16.07 0.10 -0.74
CA GLN A 154 -16.83 1.25 -1.21
C GLN A 154 -17.69 1.87 -0.10
N ASP A 155 -18.40 1.05 0.66
CA ASP A 155 -19.18 1.49 1.81
C ASP A 155 -18.30 2.17 2.87
N LEU A 156 -17.12 1.61 3.14
CA LEU A 156 -16.14 2.22 4.04
C LEU A 156 -15.68 3.61 3.57
N LEU A 157 -15.43 3.77 2.25
CA LEU A 157 -15.05 5.06 1.67
C LEU A 157 -16.17 6.09 1.78
N LEU A 158 -17.43 5.69 1.50
CA LEU A 158 -18.59 6.54 1.62
C LEU A 158 -18.82 7.00 3.07
N ASP A 159 -18.72 6.09 4.02
CA ASP A 159 -18.81 6.38 5.45
C ASP A 159 -17.74 7.40 5.88
N LEU A 160 -16.49 7.19 5.43
CA LEU A 160 -15.40 8.09 5.78
C LEU A 160 -15.56 9.46 5.12
N ALA A 161 -16.03 9.51 3.87
CA ALA A 161 -16.31 10.76 3.18
C ALA A 161 -17.38 11.59 3.92
N ALA A 162 -18.42 10.94 4.44
CA ALA A 162 -19.46 11.59 5.23
C ALA A 162 -18.96 12.15 6.57
N ASP A 163 -17.93 11.52 7.15
CA ASP A 163 -17.30 11.96 8.41
C ASP A 163 -16.27 13.10 8.22
N LEU A 164 -15.84 13.37 6.98
CA LEU A 164 -14.84 14.40 6.67
C LEU A 164 -15.49 15.78 6.55
N SER A 165 -14.82 16.78 7.11
CA SER A 165 -15.27 18.18 7.07
C SER A 165 -14.58 19.03 5.98
N ASP A 166 -13.52 18.47 5.35
CA ASP A 166 -12.72 19.16 4.33
C ASP A 166 -13.19 18.75 2.93
N GLU A 167 -13.60 19.74 2.11
CA GLU A 167 -14.05 19.52 0.72
C GLU A 167 -13.02 18.75 -0.13
N LYS A 168 -11.72 18.95 0.10
CA LYS A 168 -10.67 18.26 -0.65
C LYS A 168 -10.57 16.79 -0.27
N ALA A 169 -10.76 16.49 1.01
CA ALA A 169 -10.77 15.11 1.51
C ALA A 169 -12.01 14.35 1.02
N ILE A 170 -13.17 15.02 0.96
CA ILE A 170 -14.41 14.48 0.39
C ILE A 170 -14.19 14.19 -1.10
N ALA A 171 -13.66 15.15 -1.87
CA ALA A 171 -13.38 14.97 -3.29
C ALA A 171 -12.36 13.84 -3.55
N ALA A 172 -11.37 13.66 -2.67
CA ALA A 172 -10.44 12.55 -2.75
C ALA A 172 -11.13 11.19 -2.52
N ALA A 173 -12.04 11.12 -1.56
CA ALA A 173 -12.83 9.92 -1.30
C ALA A 173 -13.79 9.59 -2.45
N GLU A 174 -14.47 10.59 -3.01
CA GLU A 174 -15.36 10.44 -4.18
C GLU A 174 -14.57 9.97 -5.41
N ALA A 175 -13.39 10.53 -5.66
CA ALA A 175 -12.53 10.10 -6.77
C ALA A 175 -12.08 8.63 -6.65
N LEU A 176 -11.99 8.08 -5.44
CA LEU A 176 -11.68 6.66 -5.21
C LEU A 176 -12.83 5.72 -5.60
N LEU A 177 -14.07 6.19 -5.53
CA LEU A 177 -15.23 5.39 -5.94
C LEU A 177 -15.27 5.17 -7.46
N ASP A 178 -14.67 6.07 -8.23
CA ASP A 178 -14.55 5.99 -9.70
C ASP A 178 -13.29 5.24 -10.16
N LEU A 179 -12.33 5.00 -9.26
CA LEU A 179 -11.10 4.29 -9.59
C LEU A 179 -11.31 2.78 -9.60
N SER A 180 -10.81 2.15 -10.64
CA SER A 180 -10.83 0.70 -10.78
C SER A 180 -10.07 0.02 -9.65
N LEU A 181 -10.73 -0.91 -8.97
CA LEU A 181 -10.11 -1.82 -8.03
C LEU A 181 -9.16 -2.76 -8.79
N ILE A 182 -7.95 -2.91 -8.27
CA ILE A 182 -6.97 -3.85 -8.82
C ILE A 182 -7.11 -5.16 -8.04
N HIS A 183 -7.30 -6.27 -8.77
CA HIS A 183 -7.31 -7.62 -8.23
C HIS A 183 -5.99 -8.30 -8.51
N ILE A 184 -5.35 -8.86 -7.50
CA ILE A 184 -4.08 -9.60 -7.60
C ILE A 184 -4.27 -11.02 -7.09
#